data_3a134906d6bce8435eb9c8b9525bba71
#
_entry.id   3a134906d6bce8435eb9c8b9525bba71
#
_cell.length_a   1.000
_cell.length_b   1.000
_cell.length_c   1.000
_cell.angle_alpha   90.00
_cell.angle_beta   90.00
_cell.angle_gamma   90.00
#
_symmetry.space_group_name_H-M   'P 1'
#
loop_
_entity.id
_entity.type
_entity.pdbx_description
1 polymer ?
#
loop_
_entity_poly.entity_id
_entity_poly.type
_entity_poly.pdbx_seq_one_letter_code
_entity_poly.pdbx_strand_id
1 'polypeptide(L)'
;DKVIEYGVAEGDIVSSIAEEFGVSENTIIWENNLVATTQIKAGQKLRVLPVTGVEHTVASGDTIYSVAKKYQANAQAIIDFPFNDIGDDFGLVTGQTLIVPDGAPPAAPKPVPTQYLARENIPVVDIGSGQFIWPASGGLAQYFSWYHPAIDIDNLGGGPIYAADSGTVTVVGWPDNYGYGNR
;
A
#
# COMPACT_ATOMS: atom_id res chain seq x y z
N ASP A 1 -5.93 27.12 -5.79
CA ASP A 1 -6.71 25.87 -5.73
C ASP A 1 -5.77 24.68 -5.51
N LYS A 2 -6.20 23.74 -4.68
CA LYS A 2 -5.40 22.54 -4.34
C LYS A 2 -5.16 21.63 -5.56
N VAL A 3 -6.15 21.48 -6.42
CA VAL A 3 -6.17 20.58 -7.58
C VAL A 3 -6.72 21.34 -8.77
N ILE A 4 -6.09 21.17 -9.91
CA ILE A 4 -6.50 21.82 -11.16
C ILE A 4 -7.24 20.81 -12.04
N GLU A 5 -8.34 21.20 -12.65
CA GLU A 5 -9.00 20.43 -13.70
C GLU A 5 -8.47 20.88 -15.05
N TYR A 6 -7.75 20.01 -15.74
CA TYR A 6 -7.18 20.26 -17.07
C TYR A 6 -7.98 19.54 -18.14
N GLY A 7 -8.35 20.25 -19.20
CA GLY A 7 -9.01 19.66 -20.37
C GLY A 7 -8.00 19.25 -21.43
N VAL A 8 -7.86 17.94 -21.64
CA VAL A 8 -6.91 17.36 -22.62
C VAL A 8 -7.19 17.90 -24.03
N ALA A 9 -6.18 18.50 -24.65
CA ALA A 9 -6.23 18.96 -26.02
C ALA A 9 -5.85 17.87 -27.03
N GLU A 10 -6.09 18.11 -28.31
CA GLU A 10 -5.66 17.20 -29.37
C GLU A 10 -4.12 17.17 -29.46
N GLY A 11 -3.53 15.99 -29.36
CA GLY A 11 -2.08 15.81 -29.39
C GLY A 11 -1.41 15.78 -28.00
N ASP A 12 -2.15 16.04 -26.93
CA ASP A 12 -1.60 15.93 -25.58
C ASP A 12 -1.25 14.48 -25.24
N ILE A 13 -0.16 14.34 -24.51
CA ILE A 13 0.26 13.11 -23.85
C ILE A 13 0.52 13.39 -22.37
N VAL A 14 0.45 12.36 -21.54
CA VAL A 14 0.61 12.56 -20.08
C VAL A 14 1.93 13.22 -19.72
N SER A 15 3.01 12.88 -20.44
CA SER A 15 4.34 13.48 -20.19
C SER A 15 4.38 14.99 -20.48
N SER A 16 3.73 15.45 -21.55
CA SER A 16 3.71 16.89 -21.86
C SER A 16 2.89 17.68 -20.82
N ILE A 17 1.77 17.11 -20.37
CA ILE A 17 0.95 17.71 -19.31
C ILE A 17 1.74 17.73 -17.98
N ALA A 18 2.43 16.64 -17.66
CA ALA A 18 3.24 16.55 -16.44
C ALA A 18 4.36 17.60 -16.43
N GLU A 19 5.04 17.81 -17.56
CA GLU A 19 6.07 18.83 -17.73
C GLU A 19 5.49 20.24 -17.59
N GLU A 20 4.33 20.52 -18.21
CA GLU A 20 3.64 21.83 -18.13
C GLU A 20 3.30 22.21 -16.69
N PHE A 21 2.83 21.25 -15.89
CA PHE A 21 2.44 21.48 -14.50
C PHE A 21 3.56 21.24 -13.48
N GLY A 22 4.74 20.80 -13.91
CA GLY A 22 5.90 20.56 -13.04
C GLY A 22 5.69 19.37 -12.07
N VAL A 23 4.90 18.38 -12.46
CA VAL A 23 4.62 17.18 -11.69
C VAL A 23 5.13 15.93 -12.40
N SER A 24 5.21 14.79 -11.70
CA SER A 24 5.55 13.54 -12.35
C SER A 24 4.38 12.99 -13.16
N GLU A 25 4.67 12.26 -14.25
CA GLU A 25 3.65 11.52 -15.02
C GLU A 25 2.84 10.59 -14.11
N ASN A 26 3.50 9.94 -13.17
CA ASN A 26 2.88 9.05 -12.21
C ASN A 26 1.82 9.75 -11.35
N THR A 27 2.07 10.99 -10.95
CA THR A 27 1.09 11.80 -10.21
C THR A 27 -0.21 11.95 -10.99
N ILE A 28 -0.13 12.25 -12.29
CA ILE A 28 -1.30 12.37 -13.16
C ILE A 28 -1.98 11.01 -13.34
N ILE A 29 -1.21 9.95 -13.54
CA ILE A 29 -1.71 8.58 -13.70
C ILE A 29 -2.50 8.15 -12.45
N TRP A 30 -1.92 8.33 -11.28
CA TRP A 30 -2.52 7.91 -10.01
C TRP A 30 -3.77 8.70 -9.68
N GLU A 31 -3.71 10.03 -9.81
CA GLU A 31 -4.82 10.91 -9.49
C GLU A 31 -6.05 10.64 -10.35
N ASN A 32 -5.84 10.21 -11.61
CA ASN A 32 -6.92 9.97 -12.57
C ASN A 32 -7.21 8.48 -12.79
N ASN A 33 -6.63 7.58 -12.00
CA ASN A 33 -6.80 6.12 -12.13
C ASN A 33 -6.51 5.62 -13.56
N LEU A 34 -5.52 6.18 -14.24
CA LEU A 34 -5.12 5.76 -15.57
C LEU A 34 -4.34 4.45 -15.49
N VAL A 35 -4.58 3.54 -16.43
CA VAL A 35 -3.85 2.24 -16.48
C VAL A 35 -2.54 2.39 -17.25
N ALA A 36 -2.49 3.28 -18.22
CA ALA A 36 -1.32 3.57 -19.03
C ALA A 36 -1.33 5.05 -19.47
N THR A 37 -0.14 5.61 -19.70
CA THR A 37 0.06 7.01 -20.13
C THR A 37 -0.60 7.35 -21.46
N THR A 38 -0.82 6.34 -22.30
CA THR A 38 -1.41 6.49 -23.65
C THR A 38 -2.95 6.50 -23.67
N GLN A 39 -3.59 6.40 -22.50
CA GLN A 39 -5.07 6.27 -22.43
C GLN A 39 -5.84 7.59 -22.39
N ILE A 40 -5.18 8.75 -22.48
CA ILE A 40 -5.87 10.04 -22.49
C ILE A 40 -6.44 10.38 -23.87
N LYS A 41 -7.57 11.08 -23.88
CA LYS A 41 -8.29 11.46 -25.13
C LYS A 41 -8.58 12.95 -25.10
N ALA A 42 -8.55 13.60 -26.26
CA ALA A 42 -8.97 14.98 -26.40
C ALA A 42 -10.39 15.18 -25.84
N GLY A 43 -10.56 16.25 -25.04
CA GLY A 43 -11.79 16.56 -24.32
C GLY A 43 -11.95 15.83 -22.96
N GLN A 44 -11.06 14.91 -22.62
CA GLN A 44 -11.03 14.30 -21.30
C GLN A 44 -10.59 15.34 -20.26
N LYS A 45 -11.22 15.30 -19.08
CA LYS A 45 -10.81 16.13 -17.95
C LYS A 45 -9.87 15.32 -17.05
N LEU A 46 -8.73 15.91 -16.73
CA LEU A 46 -7.75 15.36 -15.82
C LEU A 46 -7.62 16.25 -14.59
N ARG A 47 -7.54 15.62 -13.43
CA ARG A 47 -7.14 16.29 -12.19
C ARG A 47 -5.63 16.32 -12.11
N VAL A 48 -5.07 17.48 -11.85
CA VAL A 48 -3.63 17.68 -11.72
C VAL A 48 -3.34 18.25 -10.34
N LEU A 49 -2.50 17.57 -9.58
CA LEU A 49 -2.06 18.03 -8.26
C LEU A 49 -1.06 19.17 -8.38
N PRO A 50 -0.98 20.07 -7.38
CA PRO A 50 -0.06 21.21 -7.39
C PRO A 50 1.42 20.84 -7.21
N VAL A 51 1.70 19.59 -6.84
CA VAL A 51 3.05 19.03 -6.67
C VAL A 51 3.05 17.56 -7.05
N THR A 52 4.25 17.03 -7.31
CA THR A 52 4.45 15.57 -7.40
C THR A 52 4.04 14.90 -6.10
N GLY A 53 3.22 13.84 -6.20
CA GLY A 53 2.71 13.12 -5.04
C GLY A 53 1.36 12.47 -5.27
N VAL A 54 0.59 12.30 -4.21
CA VAL A 54 -0.74 11.68 -4.23
C VAL A 54 -1.73 12.47 -3.36
N GLU A 55 -2.99 12.35 -3.66
CA GLU A 55 -4.08 12.82 -2.80
C GLU A 55 -4.53 11.69 -1.87
N HIS A 56 -4.77 12.00 -0.61
CA HIS A 56 -5.27 11.07 0.40
C HIS A 56 -6.49 11.65 1.10
N THR A 57 -7.58 10.88 1.14
CA THR A 57 -8.73 11.20 1.99
C THR A 57 -8.55 10.53 3.34
N VAL A 58 -8.54 11.32 4.40
CA VAL A 58 -8.32 10.88 5.78
C VAL A 58 -9.42 9.92 6.22
N ALA A 59 -9.04 8.73 6.63
CA ALA A 59 -9.92 7.74 7.22
C ALA A 59 -9.93 7.85 8.76
N SER A 60 -10.90 7.22 9.40
CA SER A 60 -10.95 7.18 10.87
C SER A 60 -9.73 6.43 11.42
N GLY A 61 -9.00 7.08 12.32
CA GLY A 61 -7.78 6.54 12.93
C GLY A 61 -6.49 6.85 12.17
N ASP A 62 -6.56 7.55 11.02
CA ASP A 62 -5.36 8.02 10.36
C ASP A 62 -4.62 9.07 11.21
N THR A 63 -3.33 9.01 11.11
CA THR A 63 -2.39 10.01 11.63
C THR A 63 -1.46 10.44 10.51
N ILE A 64 -0.83 11.61 10.64
CA ILE A 64 0.15 12.08 9.65
C ILE A 64 1.24 11.04 9.42
N TYR A 65 1.71 10.38 10.49
CA TYR A 65 2.73 9.33 10.38
C TYR A 65 2.23 8.06 9.68
N SER A 66 0.97 7.64 9.91
CA SER A 66 0.40 6.49 9.22
C SER A 66 0.22 6.78 7.72
N VAL A 67 -0.22 7.99 7.38
CA VAL A 67 -0.34 8.45 5.99
C VAL A 67 1.03 8.54 5.31
N ALA A 68 2.01 9.18 5.96
CA ALA A 68 3.38 9.27 5.43
C ALA A 68 3.98 7.88 5.19
N LYS A 69 3.83 6.95 6.14
CA LYS A 69 4.29 5.57 6.01
C LYS A 69 3.58 4.84 4.86
N LYS A 70 2.27 5.01 4.73
CA LYS A 70 1.45 4.39 3.67
C LYS A 70 1.95 4.75 2.28
N TYR A 71 2.29 6.02 2.07
CA TYR A 71 2.72 6.55 0.78
C TYR A 71 4.23 6.70 0.63
N GLN A 72 5.02 6.20 1.58
CA GLN A 72 6.48 6.30 1.61
C GLN A 72 6.98 7.75 1.50
N ALA A 73 6.25 8.68 2.08
CA ALA A 73 6.50 10.11 2.03
C ALA A 73 7.10 10.64 3.34
N ASN A 74 7.55 11.89 3.29
CA ASN A 74 8.02 12.59 4.48
C ASN A 74 6.84 13.20 5.24
N ALA A 75 6.68 12.84 6.53
CA ALA A 75 5.61 13.38 7.38
C ALA A 75 5.68 14.91 7.52
N GLN A 76 6.88 15.48 7.62
CA GLN A 76 7.07 16.93 7.71
C GLN A 76 6.61 17.65 6.43
N ALA A 77 6.89 17.06 5.26
CA ALA A 77 6.43 17.63 3.99
C ALA A 77 4.89 17.66 3.89
N ILE A 78 4.19 16.71 4.52
CA ILE A 78 2.72 16.74 4.60
C ILE A 78 2.26 17.88 5.51
N ILE A 79 2.92 18.05 6.67
CA ILE A 79 2.59 19.11 7.64
C ILE A 79 2.82 20.50 7.04
N ASP A 80 3.97 20.70 6.43
CA ASP A 80 4.40 21.98 5.90
C ASP A 80 3.70 22.37 4.58
N PHE A 81 2.94 21.43 3.99
CA PHE A 81 2.29 21.70 2.72
C PHE A 81 1.11 22.67 2.90
N PRO A 82 1.17 23.86 2.33
CA PRO A 82 0.27 24.97 2.69
C PRO A 82 -1.20 24.73 2.39
N PHE A 83 -1.52 23.73 1.56
CA PHE A 83 -2.92 23.40 1.23
C PHE A 83 -3.50 22.26 2.07
N ASN A 84 -2.76 21.69 3.00
CA ASN A 84 -3.25 20.59 3.84
C ASN A 84 -4.06 21.08 5.04
N ASP A 85 -3.94 22.37 5.40
CA ASP A 85 -4.70 22.99 6.51
C ASP A 85 -4.64 22.14 7.79
N ILE A 86 -3.42 21.78 8.19
CA ILE A 86 -3.15 21.03 9.41
C ILE A 86 -2.91 22.01 10.54
N GLY A 87 -3.72 21.90 11.59
CA GLY A 87 -3.59 22.76 12.78
C GLY A 87 -2.35 22.44 13.63
N ASP A 88 -2.07 23.30 14.60
CA ASP A 88 -0.90 23.18 15.50
C ASP A 88 -0.95 21.90 16.37
N ASP A 89 -2.09 21.29 16.51
CA ASP A 89 -2.31 20.02 17.22
C ASP A 89 -2.02 18.79 16.36
N PHE A 90 -1.70 18.99 15.07
CA PHE A 90 -1.47 17.93 14.08
C PHE A 90 -2.62 16.93 13.93
N GLY A 91 -3.83 17.32 14.39
CA GLY A 91 -5.03 16.52 14.29
C GLY A 91 -5.53 16.43 12.85
N LEU A 92 -5.96 15.24 12.43
CA LEU A 92 -6.58 15.01 11.14
C LEU A 92 -8.09 14.80 11.31
N VAL A 93 -8.87 15.37 10.40
CA VAL A 93 -10.34 15.22 10.39
C VAL A 93 -10.71 14.17 9.36
N THR A 94 -11.49 13.16 9.77
CA THR A 94 -12.01 12.14 8.84
C THR A 94 -12.76 12.79 7.68
N GLY A 95 -12.41 12.42 6.46
CA GLY A 95 -12.94 13.01 5.23
C GLY A 95 -12.14 14.22 4.72
N GLN A 96 -11.17 14.73 5.49
CA GLN A 96 -10.24 15.76 5.03
C GLN A 96 -9.39 15.21 3.88
N THR A 97 -9.13 16.06 2.89
CA THR A 97 -8.23 15.73 1.79
C THR A 97 -6.85 16.30 2.05
N LEU A 98 -5.84 15.44 2.01
CA LEU A 98 -4.43 15.79 2.15
C LEU A 98 -3.69 15.57 0.83
N ILE A 99 -2.84 16.49 0.47
CA ILE A 99 -1.80 16.28 -0.54
C ILE A 99 -0.57 15.71 0.17
N VAL A 100 -0.05 14.62 -0.35
CA VAL A 100 1.14 13.92 0.17
C VAL A 100 2.29 14.15 -0.81
N PRO A 101 3.12 15.19 -0.60
CA PRO A 101 4.22 15.51 -1.50
C PRO A 101 5.20 14.34 -1.61
N ASP A 102 5.67 14.06 -2.82
CA ASP A 102 6.59 12.95 -3.16
C ASP A 102 6.08 11.56 -2.74
N GLY A 103 4.82 11.45 -2.33
CA GLY A 103 4.19 10.18 -2.00
C GLY A 103 3.94 9.33 -3.25
N ALA A 104 4.03 8.01 -3.06
CA ALA A 104 3.62 7.02 -4.06
C ALA A 104 2.55 6.09 -3.49
N PRO A 105 1.54 5.68 -4.27
CA PRO A 105 0.59 4.69 -3.82
C PRO A 105 1.29 3.41 -3.38
N PRO A 106 0.76 2.70 -2.37
CA PRO A 106 1.27 1.39 -2.03
C PRO A 106 1.32 0.52 -3.28
N ALA A 107 2.42 -0.20 -3.49
CA ALA A 107 2.52 -1.13 -4.61
C ALA A 107 1.32 -2.08 -4.56
N ALA A 108 0.62 -2.23 -5.69
CA ALA A 108 -0.44 -3.23 -5.78
C ALA A 108 0.14 -4.59 -5.33
N PRO A 109 -0.59 -5.36 -4.52
CA PRO A 109 -0.12 -6.66 -4.11
C PRO A 109 0.24 -7.44 -5.37
N LYS A 110 1.49 -7.92 -5.43
CA LYS A 110 1.92 -8.72 -6.57
C LYS A 110 0.95 -9.88 -6.71
N PRO A 111 0.40 -10.15 -7.90
CA PRO A 111 -0.47 -11.30 -8.08
C PRO A 111 0.32 -12.53 -7.63
N VAL A 112 -0.19 -13.20 -6.62
CA VAL A 112 0.39 -14.47 -6.18
C VAL A 112 0.28 -15.41 -7.38
N PRO A 113 1.39 -15.99 -7.86
CA PRO A 113 1.33 -16.88 -9.01
C PRO A 113 0.32 -17.98 -8.73
N THR A 114 -0.70 -18.11 -9.55
CA THR A 114 -1.79 -19.09 -9.44
C THR A 114 -1.28 -20.53 -9.44
N GLN A 115 0.01 -20.74 -9.73
CA GLN A 115 0.66 -22.05 -9.70
C GLN A 115 0.72 -22.71 -8.31
N TYR A 116 0.55 -21.95 -7.22
CA TYR A 116 0.49 -22.52 -5.87
C TYR A 116 -0.91 -23.04 -5.49
N LEU A 117 -1.93 -22.77 -6.31
CA LEU A 117 -3.31 -23.21 -6.06
C LEU A 117 -3.68 -24.54 -6.71
N ALA A 118 -2.82 -25.10 -7.56
CA ALA A 118 -3.12 -26.29 -8.32
C ALA A 118 -2.26 -27.49 -7.88
N ARG A 119 -2.37 -27.91 -6.62
CA ARG A 119 -2.24 -29.32 -6.29
C ARG A 119 -3.64 -29.86 -5.95
N GLU A 120 -4.37 -30.20 -6.99
CA GLU A 120 -5.47 -31.14 -6.88
C GLU A 120 -4.94 -32.40 -6.20
N ASN A 121 -5.58 -32.83 -5.13
CA ASN A 121 -5.30 -34.03 -4.32
C ASN A 121 -4.27 -33.89 -3.18
N ILE A 122 -4.33 -32.81 -2.38
CA ILE A 122 -3.84 -32.92 -1.01
C ILE A 122 -5.00 -33.49 -0.20
N PRO A 123 -4.85 -34.66 0.41
CA PRO A 123 -5.88 -35.17 1.32
C PRO A 123 -6.09 -34.15 2.42
N VAL A 124 -7.33 -33.69 2.59
CA VAL A 124 -7.70 -32.79 3.67
C VAL A 124 -7.51 -33.55 4.98
N VAL A 125 -6.50 -33.18 5.73
CA VAL A 125 -6.29 -33.69 7.09
C VAL A 125 -6.85 -32.66 8.03
N ASP A 126 -8.05 -32.85 8.54
CA ASP A 126 -8.75 -31.91 9.42
C ASP A 126 -8.17 -31.82 10.83
N ILE A 127 -7.27 -32.72 11.19
CA ILE A 127 -6.72 -32.85 12.54
C ILE A 127 -5.20 -32.83 12.43
N GLY A 128 -4.55 -31.97 13.20
CA GLY A 128 -3.11 -31.96 13.35
C GLY A 128 -2.61 -33.30 13.94
N SER A 129 -1.35 -33.61 13.68
CA SER A 129 -0.73 -34.84 14.21
C SER A 129 -0.46 -34.77 15.72
N GLY A 130 -0.46 -33.55 16.27
CA GLY A 130 -0.05 -33.28 17.65
C GLY A 130 1.47 -33.32 17.83
N GLN A 131 2.24 -33.48 16.76
CA GLN A 131 3.70 -33.44 16.75
C GLN A 131 4.19 -32.16 16.11
N PHE A 132 4.25 -31.12 16.91
CA PHE A 132 4.70 -29.82 16.42
C PHE A 132 6.18 -29.80 16.07
N ILE A 133 6.50 -29.22 14.93
CA ILE A 133 7.89 -28.94 14.53
C ILE A 133 8.15 -27.45 14.58
N TRP A 134 9.43 -27.06 14.67
CA TRP A 134 9.80 -25.67 14.57
C TRP A 134 9.63 -25.19 13.12
N PRO A 135 8.83 -24.10 12.89
CA PRO A 135 8.36 -23.80 11.52
C PRO A 135 9.40 -23.10 10.63
N ALA A 136 10.50 -22.61 11.19
CA ALA A 136 11.55 -21.92 10.44
C ALA A 136 12.91 -22.11 11.10
N SER A 137 14.00 -21.98 10.33
CA SER A 137 15.35 -21.93 10.86
C SER A 137 15.64 -20.54 11.42
N GLY A 138 15.73 -20.40 12.72
CA GLY A 138 16.03 -19.10 13.36
C GLY A 138 15.78 -19.09 14.83
N GLY A 139 16.10 -17.97 15.47
CA GLY A 139 15.84 -17.71 16.88
C GLY A 139 14.51 -16.99 17.09
N LEU A 140 14.08 -16.93 18.35
CA LEU A 140 12.95 -16.08 18.73
C LEU A 140 13.40 -14.61 18.72
N ALA A 141 12.87 -13.82 17.79
CA ALA A 141 13.11 -12.38 17.73
C ALA A 141 12.18 -11.61 18.68
N GLN A 142 10.94 -12.11 18.87
CA GLN A 142 9.99 -11.53 19.82
C GLN A 142 9.17 -12.63 20.49
N TYR A 143 9.02 -12.50 21.80
CA TYR A 143 8.23 -13.41 22.61
C TYR A 143 6.78 -12.96 22.73
N PHE A 144 5.89 -13.91 23.07
CA PHE A 144 4.50 -13.64 23.37
C PHE A 144 4.38 -12.60 24.50
N SER A 145 3.53 -11.61 24.30
CA SER A 145 3.16 -10.61 25.30
C SER A 145 1.71 -10.19 25.12
N TRP A 146 1.13 -9.48 26.07
CA TRP A 146 -0.26 -9.02 26.00
C TRP A 146 -0.53 -8.07 24.82
N TYR A 147 0.47 -7.29 24.40
CA TYR A 147 0.38 -6.39 23.24
C TYR A 147 0.89 -7.02 21.94
N HIS A 148 1.53 -8.18 22.02
CA HIS A 148 2.00 -8.96 20.89
C HIS A 148 1.64 -10.44 21.13
N PRO A 149 0.38 -10.84 20.85
CA PRO A 149 -0.11 -12.20 21.12
C PRO A 149 0.40 -13.22 20.08
N ALA A 150 1.70 -13.17 19.80
CA ALA A 150 2.40 -14.02 18.83
C ALA A 150 3.86 -14.23 19.28
N ILE A 151 4.56 -15.08 18.57
CA ILE A 151 6.03 -15.16 18.62
C ILE A 151 6.57 -14.83 17.24
N ASP A 152 7.65 -14.06 17.18
CA ASP A 152 8.38 -13.82 15.95
C ASP A 152 9.63 -14.66 15.89
N ILE A 153 9.85 -15.31 14.76
CA ILE A 153 11.04 -16.10 14.48
C ILE A 153 11.86 -15.36 13.43
N ASP A 154 13.10 -15.02 13.73
CA ASP A 154 13.99 -14.46 12.74
C ASP A 154 14.45 -15.58 11.78
N ASN A 155 14.17 -15.48 10.55
CA ASN A 155 14.70 -16.41 9.55
C ASN A 155 15.97 -15.83 8.90
N LEU A 156 16.94 -15.40 9.72
CA LEU A 156 18.15 -14.69 9.27
C LEU A 156 19.00 -15.49 8.26
N GLY A 157 18.89 -16.81 8.29
CA GLY A 157 19.57 -17.69 7.32
C GLY A 157 18.79 -17.88 6.03
N GLY A 158 17.56 -17.34 5.92
CA GLY A 158 16.64 -17.67 4.86
C GLY A 158 16.19 -19.13 4.94
N GLY A 159 15.45 -19.57 3.93
CA GLY A 159 14.99 -20.95 3.84
C GLY A 159 13.47 -21.08 3.89
N PRO A 160 12.98 -22.32 3.77
CA PRO A 160 11.55 -22.58 3.77
C PRO A 160 10.93 -22.35 5.16
N ILE A 161 9.67 -21.91 5.14
CA ILE A 161 8.80 -21.88 6.32
C ILE A 161 7.86 -23.08 6.20
N TYR A 162 7.80 -23.90 7.22
CA TYR A 162 6.99 -25.10 7.28
C TYR A 162 5.73 -24.87 8.10
N ALA A 163 4.68 -25.62 7.81
CA ALA A 163 3.57 -25.74 8.76
C ALA A 163 4.09 -26.43 10.03
N ALA A 164 3.78 -25.87 11.19
CA ALA A 164 4.23 -26.43 12.48
C ALA A 164 3.60 -27.81 12.76
N ASP A 165 2.43 -28.07 12.23
CA ASP A 165 1.74 -29.37 12.24
C ASP A 165 0.91 -29.52 10.96
N SER A 166 0.34 -30.69 10.73
CA SER A 166 -0.60 -30.92 9.64
C SER A 166 -1.90 -30.15 9.86
N GLY A 167 -2.52 -29.73 8.78
CA GLY A 167 -3.76 -28.97 8.82
C GLY A 167 -4.29 -28.63 7.43
N THR A 168 -5.44 -27.96 7.39
CA THR A 168 -6.05 -27.49 6.16
C THR A 168 -5.75 -25.99 5.98
N VAL A 169 -5.23 -25.62 4.81
CA VAL A 169 -5.03 -24.22 4.47
C VAL A 169 -6.39 -23.58 4.16
N THR A 170 -6.84 -22.67 5.01
CA THR A 170 -8.14 -22.02 4.87
C THR A 170 -8.07 -20.65 4.22
N VAL A 171 -6.90 -19.99 4.29
CA VAL A 171 -6.68 -18.67 3.71
C VAL A 171 -5.28 -18.63 3.09
N VAL A 172 -5.21 -18.17 1.86
CA VAL A 172 -3.94 -17.94 1.15
C VAL A 172 -3.97 -16.54 0.57
N GLY A 173 -2.92 -15.77 0.79
CA GLY A 173 -2.74 -14.46 0.19
C GLY A 173 -2.40 -13.38 1.20
N TRP A 174 -2.60 -12.15 0.79
CA TRP A 174 -2.37 -10.94 1.60
C TRP A 174 -3.74 -10.36 1.99
N PRO A 175 -4.34 -10.78 3.12
CA PRO A 175 -5.74 -10.46 3.44
C PRO A 175 -5.97 -9.00 3.82
N ASP A 176 -4.93 -8.28 4.19
CA ASP A 176 -5.06 -6.87 4.58
C ASP A 176 -3.76 -6.07 4.33
N ASN A 177 -3.90 -4.75 4.31
CA ASN A 177 -2.78 -3.82 4.16
C ASN A 177 -2.12 -3.44 5.50
N TYR A 178 -2.50 -4.09 6.61
CA TYR A 178 -2.12 -3.68 7.96
C TYR A 178 -0.97 -4.48 8.58
N GLY A 179 -0.14 -5.12 7.77
CA GLY A 179 1.16 -5.60 8.23
C GLY A 179 1.21 -7.02 8.80
N TYR A 180 0.14 -7.79 8.68
CA TYR A 180 0.17 -9.20 9.08
C TYR A 180 0.82 -10.14 8.04
N GLY A 181 1.26 -9.60 6.92
CA GLY A 181 1.96 -10.37 5.91
C GLY A 181 1.11 -11.43 5.22
N ASN A 182 1.78 -12.41 4.63
CA ASN A 182 1.13 -13.59 4.06
C ASN A 182 0.62 -14.51 5.19
N ARG A 183 -0.63 -14.87 5.11
CA ARG A 183 -1.25 -15.88 5.95
C ARG A 183 -1.56 -17.12 5.13
#